data_3ad0a209b315164b966c4c8197bbb25e
#
_entry.id   3ad0a209b315164b966c4c8197bbb25e
#
_cell.length_a   1.000
_cell.length_b   1.000
_cell.length_c   1.000
_cell.angle_alpha   90.00
_cell.angle_beta   90.00
_cell.angle_gamma   90.00
#
_symmetry.space_group_name_H-M   'P 1'
#
loop_
_entity.id
_entity.type
_entity.pdbx_description
1 polymer ?
#
loop_
_entity_poly.entity_id
_entity_poly.type
_entity_poly.pdbx_seq_one_letter_code
_entity_poly.pdbx_strand_id
1 'polypeptide(L)'
;MNTIQPLLDEFCRLNELPPLILEDGNRCQLLVDDRFVLYFTATEDDALMLSVAFGGLEKSGELRVRGLELLARANYQRVDRGNLALSLAPNGRQLVLAGRQPTEHLNSANLTVWFHEIIEQTELWQARFAMLDQDLSATSNHEQSHVQPLRV
;
A
#
# COMPACT_ATOMS: atom_id res chain seq x y z
N MET A 1 24.55 -8.28 13.43
CA MET A 1 24.53 -6.86 13.79
C MET A 1 23.29 -6.20 13.17
N ASN A 2 22.51 -5.57 13.97
CA ASN A 2 21.32 -4.88 13.45
C ASN A 2 21.76 -3.53 12.87
N THR A 3 22.01 -3.48 11.59
CA THR A 3 22.39 -2.26 10.85
C THR A 3 21.18 -1.35 10.59
N ILE A 4 19.99 -1.82 10.84
CA ILE A 4 18.74 -1.11 10.52
C ILE A 4 18.41 -0.06 11.59
N GLN A 5 18.63 -0.34 12.88
CA GLN A 5 18.33 0.64 13.92
C GLN A 5 19.10 1.95 13.76
N PRO A 6 20.42 1.97 13.52
CA PRO A 6 21.15 3.22 13.25
C PRO A 6 20.64 3.96 11.99
N LEU A 7 20.23 3.23 10.96
CA LEU A 7 19.61 3.79 9.75
C LEU A 7 18.30 4.49 10.08
N LEU A 8 17.44 3.85 10.87
CA LEU A 8 16.16 4.44 11.30
C LEU A 8 16.37 5.66 12.20
N ASP A 9 17.34 5.62 13.10
CA ASP A 9 17.65 6.74 13.97
C ASP A 9 18.05 7.98 13.18
N GLU A 10 18.91 7.81 12.18
CA GLU A 10 19.31 8.91 11.31
C GLU A 10 18.19 9.38 10.39
N PHE A 11 17.39 8.47 9.87
CA PHE A 11 16.19 8.79 9.09
C PHE A 11 15.20 9.64 9.92
N CYS A 12 14.94 9.27 11.16
CA CYS A 12 14.06 10.04 12.04
C CYS A 12 14.63 11.42 12.32
N ARG A 13 15.93 11.52 12.60
CA ARG A 13 16.59 12.79 12.83
C ARG A 13 16.51 13.71 11.60
N LEU A 14 16.75 13.19 10.42
CA LEU A 14 16.71 13.93 9.15
C LEU A 14 15.31 14.47 8.83
N ASN A 15 14.28 13.70 9.16
CA ASN A 15 12.90 14.01 8.83
C ASN A 15 12.10 14.58 10.01
N GLU A 16 12.76 14.89 11.13
CA GLU A 16 12.14 15.43 12.34
C GLU A 16 10.97 14.55 12.83
N LEU A 17 11.16 13.24 12.76
CA LEU A 17 10.17 12.25 13.20
C LEU A 17 10.45 11.79 14.64
N PRO A 18 9.40 11.31 15.34
CA PRO A 18 9.60 10.61 16.60
C PRO A 18 10.52 9.39 16.42
N PRO A 19 11.27 8.98 17.47
CA PRO A 19 12.13 7.81 17.37
C PRO A 19 11.36 6.54 16.99
N LEU A 20 11.88 5.81 16.00
CA LEU A 20 11.36 4.52 15.58
C LEU A 20 12.26 3.43 16.15
N ILE A 21 11.74 2.68 17.11
CA ILE A 21 12.49 1.63 17.79
C ILE A 21 11.92 0.27 17.38
N LEU A 22 12.80 -0.58 16.84
CA LEU A 22 12.43 -1.95 16.50
C LEU A 22 12.15 -2.75 17.78
N GLU A 23 10.92 -3.23 17.87
CA GLU A 23 10.47 -4.07 18.99
C GLU A 23 10.58 -5.56 18.65
N ASP A 24 10.03 -6.41 19.50
CA ASP A 24 9.95 -7.85 19.28
C ASP A 24 9.37 -8.17 17.89
N GLY A 25 10.09 -8.98 17.10
CA GLY A 25 9.77 -9.25 15.71
C GLY A 25 10.36 -8.25 14.72
N ASN A 26 11.31 -7.43 15.15
CA ASN A 26 12.05 -6.48 14.31
C ASN A 26 11.16 -5.50 13.55
N ARG A 27 10.12 -5.00 14.19
CA ARG A 27 9.10 -4.16 13.58
C ARG A 27 8.85 -2.89 14.39
N CYS A 28 8.65 -1.78 13.70
CA CYS A 28 8.12 -0.55 14.27
C CYS A 28 7.10 0.08 13.33
N GLN A 29 6.37 1.05 13.80
CA GLN A 29 5.30 1.69 13.04
C GLN A 29 5.33 3.21 13.20
N LEU A 30 4.85 3.89 12.16
CA LEU A 30 4.67 5.33 12.13
C LEU A 30 3.27 5.66 11.62
N LEU A 31 2.54 6.48 12.35
CA LEU A 31 1.28 7.05 11.89
C LEU A 31 1.59 8.27 10.99
N VAL A 32 1.15 8.23 9.76
CA VAL A 32 1.38 9.27 8.74
C VAL A 32 0.09 10.01 8.49
N ASP A 33 0.11 11.35 8.67
CA ASP A 33 -1.02 12.27 8.42
C ASP A 33 -2.33 11.86 9.13
N ASP A 34 -2.23 11.22 10.28
CA ASP A 34 -3.36 10.66 11.04
C ASP A 34 -4.25 9.69 10.21
N ARG A 35 -3.72 9.16 9.10
CA ARG A 35 -4.48 8.34 8.14
C ARG A 35 -3.91 6.95 7.92
N PHE A 36 -2.58 6.84 7.79
CA PHE A 36 -1.92 5.59 7.43
C PHE A 36 -0.96 5.14 8.51
N VAL A 37 -0.97 3.86 8.81
CA VAL A 37 0.06 3.24 9.64
C VAL A 37 1.08 2.58 8.71
N LEU A 38 2.27 3.15 8.66
CA LEU A 38 3.40 2.60 7.92
C LEU A 38 4.25 1.73 8.85
N TYR A 39 4.50 0.51 8.42
CA TYR A 39 5.34 -0.44 9.14
C TYR A 39 6.72 -0.52 8.53
N PHE A 40 7.72 -0.48 9.39
CA PHE A 40 9.12 -0.76 9.07
C PHE A 40 9.47 -2.11 9.68
N THR A 41 9.85 -3.07 8.86
CA THR A 41 10.17 -4.42 9.31
C THR A 41 11.58 -4.80 8.86
N ALA A 42 12.45 -5.10 9.82
CA ALA A 42 13.75 -5.68 9.54
C ALA A 42 13.60 -7.17 9.24
N THR A 43 14.12 -7.62 8.10
CA THR A 43 14.06 -9.02 7.71
C THR A 43 15.32 -9.77 8.15
N GLU A 44 15.24 -11.10 8.24
CA GLU A 44 16.35 -11.96 8.67
C GLU A 44 17.56 -11.92 7.71
N ASP A 45 17.32 -11.55 6.46
CA ASP A 45 18.31 -11.48 5.39
C ASP A 45 18.81 -10.05 5.11
N ASP A 46 18.94 -9.24 6.16
CA ASP A 46 19.45 -7.87 6.11
C ASP A 46 18.75 -6.95 5.09
N ALA A 47 17.44 -7.01 5.05
CA ALA A 47 16.65 -6.07 4.28
C ALA A 47 15.64 -5.31 5.17
N LEU A 48 15.23 -4.14 4.69
CA LEU A 48 14.14 -3.38 5.28
C LEU A 48 12.91 -3.51 4.39
N MET A 49 11.79 -3.85 4.99
CA MET A 49 10.48 -3.85 4.34
C MET A 49 9.65 -2.69 4.87
N LEU A 50 9.08 -1.90 3.96
CA LEU A 50 8.04 -0.94 4.25
C LEU A 50 6.69 -1.49 3.81
N SER A 51 5.67 -1.35 4.63
CA SER A 51 4.32 -1.81 4.27
C SER A 51 3.25 -0.90 4.86
N VAL A 52 2.18 -0.70 4.12
CA VAL A 52 1.03 0.11 4.53
C VAL A 52 -0.26 -0.50 4.00
N ALA A 53 -1.25 -0.65 4.87
CA ALA A 53 -2.61 -1.00 4.48
C ALA A 53 -3.35 0.29 4.08
N PHE A 54 -3.93 0.32 2.88
CA PHE A 54 -4.54 1.53 2.33
C PHE A 54 -6.04 1.39 2.06
N GLY A 55 -6.60 0.24 2.24
CA GLY A 55 -8.03 0.02 2.00
C GLY A 55 -8.45 -1.41 2.27
N GLY A 56 -9.74 -1.64 2.10
CA GLY A 56 -10.35 -2.94 2.21
C GLY A 56 -10.91 -3.42 0.88
N LEU A 57 -11.00 -4.72 0.73
CA LEU A 57 -11.64 -5.38 -0.39
C LEU A 57 -12.87 -6.14 0.11
N GLU A 58 -13.95 -6.09 -0.66
CA GLU A 58 -15.16 -6.83 -0.35
C GLU A 58 -14.88 -8.34 -0.23
N LYS A 59 -15.64 -9.01 0.63
CA LYS A 59 -15.46 -10.44 0.90
C LYS A 59 -15.82 -11.31 -0.30
N SER A 60 -16.79 -10.85 -1.10
CA SER A 60 -17.32 -11.57 -2.26
C SER A 60 -17.99 -10.59 -3.23
N GLY A 61 -18.40 -11.10 -4.39
CA GLY A 61 -19.18 -10.35 -5.37
C GLY A 61 -18.34 -9.66 -6.41
N GLU A 62 -18.99 -8.83 -7.22
CA GLU A 62 -18.38 -8.18 -8.39
C GLU A 62 -17.29 -7.16 -8.01
N LEU A 63 -17.50 -6.41 -6.91
CA LEU A 63 -16.49 -5.48 -6.40
C LEU A 63 -15.18 -6.18 -6.03
N ARG A 64 -15.28 -7.37 -5.44
CA ARG A 64 -14.10 -8.19 -5.15
C ARG A 64 -13.36 -8.60 -6.41
N VAL A 65 -14.08 -9.09 -7.41
CA VAL A 65 -13.49 -9.51 -8.69
C VAL A 65 -12.78 -8.36 -9.38
N ARG A 66 -13.43 -7.21 -9.49
CA ARG A 66 -12.84 -6.01 -10.08
C ARG A 66 -11.65 -5.47 -9.29
N GLY A 67 -11.72 -5.52 -7.97
CA GLY A 67 -10.60 -5.15 -7.11
C GLY A 67 -9.39 -6.04 -7.30
N LEU A 68 -9.56 -7.34 -7.38
CA LEU A 68 -8.47 -8.30 -7.65
C LEU A 68 -7.89 -8.12 -9.06
N GLU A 69 -8.71 -7.84 -10.06
CA GLU A 69 -8.25 -7.52 -11.41
C GLU A 69 -7.43 -6.23 -11.44
N LEU A 70 -7.90 -5.17 -10.76
CA LEU A 70 -7.16 -3.93 -10.65
C LEU A 70 -5.80 -4.13 -9.99
N LEU A 71 -5.76 -4.89 -8.91
CA LEU A 71 -4.53 -5.24 -8.20
C LEU A 71 -3.53 -5.97 -9.12
N ALA A 72 -3.99 -6.95 -9.86
CA ALA A 72 -3.14 -7.71 -10.79
C ALA A 72 -2.60 -6.83 -11.92
N ARG A 73 -3.44 -5.99 -12.52
CA ARG A 73 -3.04 -5.05 -13.58
C ARG A 73 -2.07 -3.99 -13.06
N ALA A 74 -2.32 -3.47 -11.88
CA ALA A 74 -1.46 -2.49 -11.25
C ALA A 74 -0.05 -3.03 -11.03
N ASN A 75 0.09 -4.25 -10.55
CA ASN A 75 1.39 -4.90 -10.36
C ASN A 75 2.11 -5.15 -11.69
N TYR A 76 1.40 -5.54 -12.74
CA TYR A 76 1.98 -5.70 -14.07
C TYR A 76 2.58 -4.39 -14.60
N GLN A 77 1.86 -3.29 -14.46
CA GLN A 77 2.32 -1.96 -14.88
C GLN A 77 3.52 -1.46 -14.06
N ARG A 78 3.75 -2.02 -12.89
CA ARG A 78 4.81 -1.62 -11.95
C ARG A 78 6.06 -2.49 -12.01
N VAL A 79 6.09 -3.53 -12.82
CA VAL A 79 7.25 -4.43 -12.94
C VAL A 79 8.55 -3.67 -13.21
N ASP A 80 8.47 -2.56 -13.94
CA ASP A 80 9.63 -1.73 -14.29
C ASP A 80 9.89 -0.55 -13.32
N ARG A 81 9.06 -0.36 -12.29
CA ARG A 81 9.05 0.89 -11.49
C ARG A 81 9.43 0.74 -10.02
N GLY A 82 10.31 -0.17 -9.71
CA GLY A 82 10.87 -0.21 -8.37
C GLY A 82 10.25 -1.25 -7.44
N ASN A 83 10.50 -1.07 -6.16
CA ASN A 83 10.40 -2.09 -5.14
C ASN A 83 9.05 -2.12 -4.41
N LEU A 84 8.02 -1.50 -4.99
CA LEU A 84 6.67 -1.47 -4.40
C LEU A 84 5.72 -2.40 -5.16
N ALA A 85 5.02 -3.24 -4.43
CA ALA A 85 4.00 -4.13 -4.96
C ALA A 85 2.70 -3.98 -4.17
N LEU A 86 1.59 -4.09 -4.89
CA LEU A 86 0.27 -4.20 -4.29
C LEU A 86 -0.04 -5.65 -3.99
N SER A 87 -0.62 -5.90 -2.83
CA SER A 87 -0.96 -7.24 -2.39
C SER A 87 -2.22 -7.25 -1.52
N LEU A 88 -2.71 -8.45 -1.28
CA LEU A 88 -3.80 -8.70 -0.37
C LEU A 88 -3.25 -9.34 0.90
N ALA A 89 -3.60 -8.80 2.06
CA ALA A 89 -3.19 -9.37 3.33
C ALA A 89 -3.73 -10.80 3.51
N PRO A 90 -3.14 -11.63 4.38
CA PRO A 90 -3.58 -13.02 4.60
C PRO A 90 -5.06 -13.15 5.01
N ASN A 91 -5.66 -12.13 5.60
CA ASN A 91 -7.09 -12.12 5.92
C ASN A 91 -8.01 -12.03 4.67
N GLY A 92 -7.43 -11.83 3.47
CA GLY A 92 -8.15 -11.71 2.22
C GLY A 92 -8.95 -10.43 2.03
N ARG A 93 -8.77 -9.44 2.89
CA ARG A 93 -9.58 -8.21 2.91
C ARG A 93 -8.80 -6.92 2.83
N GLN A 94 -7.63 -6.85 3.43
CA GLN A 94 -6.83 -5.63 3.44
C GLN A 94 -5.95 -5.54 2.21
N LEU A 95 -6.04 -4.42 1.52
CA LEU A 95 -5.13 -4.05 0.43
C LEU A 95 -3.88 -3.43 1.03
N VAL A 96 -2.73 -3.94 0.63
CA VAL A 96 -1.42 -3.56 1.18
C VAL A 96 -0.50 -3.14 0.05
N LEU A 97 0.17 -2.02 0.24
CA LEU A 97 1.32 -1.62 -0.57
C LEU A 97 2.57 -1.92 0.24
N ALA A 98 3.49 -2.66 -0.34
CA ALA A 98 4.72 -3.04 0.34
C ALA A 98 5.91 -3.03 -0.61
N GLY A 99 7.09 -2.78 -0.06
CA GLY A 99 8.34 -2.85 -0.77
C GLY A 99 9.46 -3.33 0.15
N ARG A 100 10.52 -3.86 -0.44
CA ARG A 100 11.66 -4.42 0.27
C ARG A 100 12.95 -4.00 -0.41
N GLN A 101 13.91 -3.55 0.38
CA GLN A 101 15.25 -3.20 -0.12
C GLN A 101 16.34 -3.77 0.79
N PRO A 102 17.42 -4.30 0.23
CA PRO A 102 18.60 -4.67 1.01
C PRO A 102 19.16 -3.46 1.76
N THR A 103 19.55 -3.65 3.01
CA THR A 103 20.11 -2.57 3.84
C THR A 103 21.40 -1.98 3.28
N GLU A 104 22.19 -2.78 2.58
CA GLU A 104 23.41 -2.33 1.91
C GLU A 104 23.18 -1.23 0.87
N HIS A 105 21.96 -1.14 0.32
CA HIS A 105 21.55 -0.13 -0.66
C HIS A 105 20.88 1.09 -0.02
N LEU A 106 20.69 1.08 1.31
CA LEU A 106 19.96 2.12 2.02
C LEU A 106 20.88 3.03 2.82
N ASN A 107 20.60 4.32 2.73
CA ASN A 107 21.07 5.36 3.63
C ASN A 107 19.87 6.23 4.02
N SER A 108 20.06 7.16 4.93
CA SER A 108 18.98 8.03 5.40
C SER A 108 18.34 8.86 4.28
N ALA A 109 19.13 9.29 3.30
CA ALA A 109 18.63 10.10 2.19
C ALA A 109 17.75 9.30 1.23
N ASN A 110 18.18 8.12 0.78
CA ASN A 110 17.39 7.31 -0.13
C ASN A 110 16.21 6.60 0.59
N LEU A 111 16.33 6.32 1.87
CA LEU A 111 15.20 5.87 2.68
C LEU A 111 14.13 6.97 2.76
N THR A 112 14.52 8.24 2.88
CA THR A 112 13.59 9.36 2.86
C THR A 112 12.84 9.45 1.53
N VAL A 113 13.53 9.29 0.40
CA VAL A 113 12.91 9.27 -0.93
C VAL A 113 11.91 8.11 -1.04
N TRP A 114 12.31 6.93 -0.62
CA TRP A 114 11.44 5.74 -0.65
C TRP A 114 10.22 5.89 0.27
N PHE A 115 10.40 6.47 1.45
CA PHE A 115 9.33 6.81 2.38
C PHE A 115 8.28 7.73 1.75
N HIS A 116 8.70 8.80 1.08
CA HIS A 116 7.77 9.70 0.39
C HIS A 116 7.08 9.01 -0.79
N GLU A 117 7.80 8.19 -1.53
CA GLU A 117 7.25 7.43 -2.65
C GLU A 117 6.14 6.48 -2.20
N ILE A 118 6.34 5.73 -1.11
CA ILE A 118 5.31 4.81 -0.61
C ILE A 118 4.05 5.56 -0.14
N ILE A 119 4.19 6.73 0.45
CA ILE A 119 3.06 7.55 0.88
C ILE A 119 2.28 8.06 -0.34
N GLU A 120 2.95 8.64 -1.33
CA GLU A 120 2.32 9.12 -2.57
C GLU A 120 1.58 7.99 -3.30
N GLN A 121 2.20 6.83 -3.41
CA GLN A 121 1.60 5.66 -4.05
C GLN A 121 0.42 5.13 -3.24
N THR A 122 0.49 5.17 -1.93
CA THR A 122 -0.62 4.77 -1.04
C THR A 122 -1.85 5.65 -1.28
N GLU A 123 -1.68 6.95 -1.33
CA GLU A 123 -2.77 7.90 -1.60
C GLU A 123 -3.38 7.69 -3.00
N LEU A 124 -2.52 7.50 -4.00
CA LEU A 124 -2.96 7.23 -5.37
C LEU A 124 -3.81 5.96 -5.47
N TRP A 125 -3.34 4.86 -4.89
CA TRP A 125 -4.03 3.58 -4.97
C TRP A 125 -5.28 3.55 -4.10
N GLN A 126 -5.26 4.19 -2.94
CA GLN A 126 -6.47 4.35 -2.14
C GLN A 126 -7.58 5.04 -2.94
N ALA A 127 -7.25 6.13 -3.64
CA ALA A 127 -8.19 6.85 -4.47
C ALA A 127 -8.71 5.99 -5.64
N ARG A 128 -7.85 5.24 -6.31
CA ARG A 128 -8.23 4.37 -7.44
C ARG A 128 -9.15 3.23 -7.01
N PHE A 129 -8.88 2.58 -5.89
CA PHE A 129 -9.75 1.52 -5.37
C PHE A 129 -11.10 2.07 -4.89
N ALA A 130 -11.13 3.28 -4.32
CA ALA A 130 -12.37 3.95 -3.97
C ALA A 130 -13.26 4.26 -5.19
N MET A 131 -12.66 4.55 -6.34
CA MET A 131 -13.40 4.82 -7.59
C MET A 131 -14.11 3.58 -8.15
N LEU A 132 -13.66 2.36 -7.85
CA LEU A 132 -14.34 1.12 -8.28
C LEU A 132 -15.79 1.06 -7.78
N ASP A 133 -16.03 1.47 -6.56
CA ASP A 133 -17.36 1.51 -5.96
C ASP A 133 -18.27 2.50 -6.68
N GLN A 134 -17.75 3.66 -7.06
CA GLN A 134 -18.48 4.68 -7.80
C GLN A 134 -18.81 4.23 -9.24
N ASP A 135 -17.87 3.59 -9.94
CA ASP A 135 -18.05 3.10 -11.30
C ASP A 135 -19.12 2.01 -11.37
N LEU A 136 -19.19 1.11 -10.39
CA LEU A 136 -20.24 0.10 -10.32
C LEU A 136 -21.61 0.71 -10.05
N SER A 137 -21.71 1.69 -9.18
CA SER A 137 -22.93 2.40 -8.91
C SER A 137 -23.45 3.14 -10.15
N ALA A 138 -22.56 3.76 -10.93
CA ALA A 138 -22.90 4.42 -12.19
C ALA A 138 -23.38 3.43 -13.26
N THR A 139 -22.76 2.27 -13.38
CA THR A 139 -23.14 1.22 -14.34
C THR A 139 -24.51 0.62 -13.99
N SER A 140 -24.80 0.37 -12.72
CA SER A 140 -26.11 -0.12 -12.27
C SER A 140 -27.24 0.87 -12.57
N ASN A 141 -27.00 2.16 -12.42
CA ASN A 141 -27.99 3.19 -12.75
C ASN A 141 -28.24 3.30 -14.27
N HIS A 142 -27.23 2.98 -15.09
CA HIS A 142 -27.37 3.01 -16.55
C HIS A 142 -28.17 1.80 -17.06
N GLU A 143 -28.00 0.62 -16.49
CA GLU A 143 -28.75 -0.58 -16.85
C GLU A 143 -30.24 -0.47 -16.44
N GLN A 144 -30.54 0.18 -15.32
CA GLN A 144 -31.92 0.42 -14.90
C GLN A 144 -32.67 1.43 -15.76
N SER A 145 -31.99 2.33 -16.45
CA SER A 145 -32.62 3.33 -17.32
C SER A 145 -32.91 2.82 -18.74
N HIS A 146 -32.47 1.61 -19.11
CA HIS A 146 -32.65 1.05 -20.45
C HIS A 146 -33.77 -0.03 -20.55
N VAL A 147 -34.49 -0.31 -19.48
CA VAL A 147 -35.68 -1.16 -19.56
C VAL A 147 -36.87 -0.29 -20.03
N GLN A 148 -37.01 -0.11 -21.32
CA GLN A 148 -38.26 0.39 -21.88
C GLN A 148 -39.28 -0.75 -21.83
N PRO A 149 -40.50 -0.52 -21.25
CA PRO A 149 -41.55 -1.50 -21.36
C PRO A 149 -41.96 -1.62 -22.82
N LEU A 150 -41.89 -2.82 -23.37
CA LEU A 150 -42.52 -3.16 -24.65
C LEU A 150 -44.01 -2.86 -24.54
N ARG A 151 -44.46 -1.78 -25.24
CA ARG A 151 -45.88 -1.59 -25.51
C ARG A 151 -46.27 -2.58 -26.61
N VAL A 152 -47.11 -3.50 -26.25
CA VAL A 152 -47.86 -4.32 -27.19
C VAL A 152 -48.96 -3.45 -27.81
#